data_bbcb599c07798baad01459294d8b27a9
#
_entry.id   bbcb599c07798baad01459294d8b27a9
#
_cell.length_a   1.000
_cell.length_b   1.000
_cell.length_c   1.000
_cell.angle_alpha   90.00
_cell.angle_beta   90.00
_cell.angle_gamma   90.00
#
_symmetry.space_group_name_H-M   'P 1'
#
loop_
_entity.id
_entity.type
_entity.pdbx_description
1 polymer ?
#
loop_
_entity_poly.entity_id
_entity_poly.type
_entity_poly.pdbx_seq_one_letter_code
_entity_poly.pdbx_strand_id
1 'polypeptide(L)'
;MYKYTVTYYDYDDEQVTEDLYFNLTKNEALDWELECGGLDAYVEKMKATNNTKEVIEFFRSIFKKTYGRRSADGKRFKKNDEILEEFLESPAYDEVIFNLLNNPDEAAKFMVGIMPHDSRAAAAKAIEDELKNAEA
;
A
#
# COMPACT_ATOMS: atom_id res chain seq x y z
N MET A 1 1.00 -3.33 -10.98
CA MET A 1 0.37 -2.12 -10.42
C MET A 1 -0.92 -2.48 -9.71
N TYR A 2 -1.09 -1.99 -8.51
CA TYR A 2 -2.27 -2.28 -7.70
C TYR A 2 -3.28 -1.16 -7.81
N LYS A 3 -4.50 -1.50 -8.24
CA LYS A 3 -5.62 -0.58 -8.29
C LYS A 3 -6.47 -0.77 -7.03
N TYR A 4 -6.61 0.28 -6.23
CA TYR A 4 -7.42 0.28 -5.04
C TYR A 4 -8.64 1.19 -5.28
N THR A 5 -9.82 0.60 -5.30
CA THR A 5 -11.06 1.36 -5.47
C THR A 5 -11.60 1.71 -4.09
N VAL A 6 -11.78 3.00 -3.83
CA VAL A 6 -12.23 3.51 -2.54
C VAL A 6 -13.47 4.37 -2.72
N THR A 7 -14.41 4.26 -1.78
CA THR A 7 -15.59 5.11 -1.71
C THR A 7 -15.49 5.95 -0.44
N TYR A 8 -15.64 7.26 -0.58
CA TYR A 8 -15.49 8.21 0.52
C TYR A 8 -16.40 9.41 0.31
N TYR A 9 -16.53 10.23 1.34
CA TYR A 9 -17.23 11.51 1.23
C TYR A 9 -16.20 12.62 1.04
N ASP A 10 -16.41 13.46 0.01
CA ASP A 10 -15.52 14.60 -0.24
C ASP A 10 -15.83 15.75 0.74
N TYR A 11 -15.14 16.87 0.59
CA TYR A 11 -15.31 18.00 1.48
C TYR A 11 -16.66 18.72 1.32
N ASP A 12 -17.40 18.42 0.26
CA ASP A 12 -18.78 18.90 0.03
C ASP A 12 -19.82 17.89 0.52
N ASP A 13 -19.40 16.85 1.25
CA ASP A 13 -20.23 15.76 1.76
C ASP A 13 -20.94 14.95 0.67
N GLU A 14 -20.34 14.94 -0.53
CA GLU A 14 -20.81 14.10 -1.64
C GLU A 14 -20.04 12.79 -1.67
N GLN A 15 -20.75 11.69 -1.91
CA GLN A 15 -20.12 10.38 -2.03
C GLN A 15 -19.40 10.26 -3.36
N VAL A 16 -18.11 9.89 -3.31
CA VAL A 16 -17.24 9.73 -4.47
C VAL A 16 -16.63 8.34 -4.45
N THR A 17 -16.56 7.71 -5.61
CA THR A 17 -15.82 6.46 -5.80
C THR A 17 -14.65 6.74 -6.73
N GLU A 18 -13.45 6.38 -6.30
CA GLU A 18 -12.22 6.71 -7.02
C GLU A 18 -11.29 5.51 -7.07
N ASP A 19 -10.59 5.35 -8.18
CA ASP A 19 -9.54 4.34 -8.34
C ASP A 19 -8.19 4.98 -8.05
N LEU A 20 -7.50 4.42 -7.07
CA LEU A 20 -6.15 4.84 -6.69
C LEU A 20 -5.15 3.78 -7.16
N TYR A 21 -3.97 4.22 -7.56
CA TYR A 21 -2.96 3.33 -8.14
C TYR A 21 -1.68 3.38 -7.34
N PHE A 22 -1.14 2.21 -7.06
CA PHE A 22 0.08 2.02 -6.27
C PHE A 22 0.98 1.00 -6.96
N ASN A 23 2.28 1.29 -7.05
CA ASN A 23 3.22 0.39 -7.70
C ASN A 23 4.65 0.57 -7.23
N LEU A 24 5.39 -0.53 -7.16
CA LEU A 24 6.84 -0.53 -7.05
C LEU A 24 7.43 -1.14 -8.32
N THR A 25 8.37 -0.43 -8.95
CA THR A 25 9.18 -1.03 -10.01
C THR A 25 10.18 -2.01 -9.38
N LYS A 26 10.84 -2.82 -10.19
CA LYS A 26 11.86 -3.76 -9.70
C LYS A 26 12.97 -3.03 -8.94
N ASN A 27 13.43 -1.89 -9.45
CA ASN A 27 14.45 -1.09 -8.79
C ASN A 27 13.95 -0.49 -7.48
N GLU A 28 12.72 0.03 -7.47
CA GLU A 28 12.12 0.59 -6.26
C GLU A 28 11.91 -0.47 -5.19
N ALA A 29 11.48 -1.67 -5.59
CA ALA A 29 11.30 -2.78 -4.66
C ALA A 29 12.64 -3.20 -4.03
N LEU A 30 13.69 -3.24 -4.83
CA LEU A 30 15.03 -3.55 -4.35
C LEU A 30 15.52 -2.50 -3.35
N ASP A 31 15.36 -1.22 -3.69
CA ASP A 31 15.75 -0.11 -2.81
C ASP A 31 14.99 -0.18 -1.48
N TRP A 32 13.70 -0.45 -1.55
CA TRP A 32 12.86 -0.59 -0.35
C TRP A 32 13.33 -1.74 0.54
N GLU A 33 13.66 -2.88 -0.06
CA GLU A 33 14.19 -4.02 0.68
C GLU A 33 15.51 -3.70 1.37
N LEU A 34 16.43 -3.05 0.67
CA LEU A 34 17.75 -2.69 1.20
C LEU A 34 17.67 -1.60 2.27
N GLU A 35 16.81 -0.62 2.11
CA GLU A 35 16.70 0.53 3.02
C GLU A 35 15.82 0.27 4.23
N CYS A 36 14.71 -0.45 4.05
CA CYS A 36 13.65 -0.58 5.04
C CYS A 36 13.30 -2.03 5.41
N GLY A 37 13.97 -3.01 4.82
CA GLY A 37 13.70 -4.42 5.10
C GLY A 37 12.54 -5.04 4.32
N GLY A 38 11.87 -4.28 3.46
CA GLY A 38 10.84 -4.79 2.54
C GLY A 38 9.69 -5.52 3.21
N LEU A 39 9.31 -6.66 2.63
CA LEU A 39 8.19 -7.48 3.15
C LEU A 39 8.48 -8.08 4.53
N ASP A 40 9.73 -8.38 4.84
CA ASP A 40 10.10 -8.88 6.17
C ASP A 40 9.77 -7.85 7.25
N ALA A 41 10.05 -6.57 6.98
CA ALA A 41 9.70 -5.49 7.90
C ALA A 41 8.18 -5.38 8.07
N TYR A 42 7.42 -5.53 6.98
CA TYR A 42 5.96 -5.54 7.04
C TYR A 42 5.44 -6.67 7.94
N VAL A 43 5.95 -7.88 7.75
CA VAL A 43 5.53 -9.04 8.54
C VAL A 43 5.87 -8.84 10.01
N GLU A 44 7.06 -8.34 10.33
CA GLU A 44 7.45 -8.05 11.71
C GLU A 44 6.54 -7.01 12.37
N LYS A 45 6.17 -5.95 11.64
CA LYS A 45 5.23 -4.93 12.14
C LYS A 45 3.86 -5.53 12.43
N MET A 46 3.39 -6.43 11.56
CA MET A 46 2.10 -7.09 11.76
C MET A 46 2.11 -8.03 12.97
N LYS A 47 3.24 -8.69 13.23
CA LYS A 47 3.40 -9.57 14.41
C LYS A 47 3.48 -8.79 15.71
N ALA A 48 4.11 -7.60 15.67
CA ALA A 48 4.29 -6.73 16.82
C ALA A 48 3.06 -5.84 17.07
N THR A 49 1.88 -6.38 17.06
CA THR A 49 0.58 -5.72 16.87
C THR A 49 0.14 -4.69 17.90
N ASN A 50 0.97 -4.32 18.85
CA ASN A 50 0.54 -3.46 19.98
C ASN A 50 0.73 -1.95 19.72
N ASN A 51 1.25 -1.55 18.53
CA ASN A 51 1.51 -0.15 18.28
C ASN A 51 0.88 0.29 16.95
N THR A 52 -0.38 0.70 17.02
CA THR A 52 -1.13 1.22 15.87
C THR A 52 -0.42 2.40 15.19
N LYS A 53 0.24 3.25 15.97
CA LYS A 53 0.98 4.39 15.43
C LYS A 53 2.11 3.94 14.50
N GLU A 54 2.87 2.92 14.88
CA GLU A 54 3.94 2.38 14.03
C GLU A 54 3.40 1.77 12.74
N VAL A 55 2.26 1.09 12.82
CA VAL A 55 1.59 0.52 11.64
C VAL A 55 1.15 1.62 10.67
N ILE A 56 0.54 2.68 11.21
CA ILE A 56 0.13 3.84 10.40
C ILE A 56 1.34 4.48 9.73
N GLU A 57 2.42 4.70 10.47
CA GLU A 57 3.65 5.29 9.93
C GLU A 57 4.26 4.42 8.85
N PHE A 58 4.20 3.10 9.02
CA PHE A 58 4.66 2.16 8.00
C PHE A 58 3.86 2.32 6.70
N PHE A 59 2.52 2.33 6.78
CA PHE A 59 1.70 2.52 5.59
C PHE A 59 1.89 3.88 4.94
N ARG A 60 2.05 4.94 5.73
CA ARG A 60 2.37 6.27 5.18
C ARG A 60 3.67 6.25 4.40
N SER A 61 4.68 5.59 4.94
CA SER A 61 5.98 5.43 4.29
C SER A 61 5.85 4.69 2.96
N ILE A 62 5.08 3.59 2.94
CA ILE A 62 4.91 2.81 1.72
C ILE A 62 4.08 3.57 0.67
N PHE A 63 3.09 4.35 1.07
CA PHE A 63 2.31 5.17 0.13
C PHE A 63 3.19 6.21 -0.56
N LYS A 64 4.14 6.81 0.15
CA LYS A 64 5.08 7.77 -0.43
C LYS A 64 5.91 7.16 -1.54
N LYS A 65 6.21 5.87 -1.46
CA LYS A 65 7.00 5.14 -2.45
C LYS A 65 6.17 4.60 -3.60
N THR A 66 4.90 4.33 -3.38
CA THR A 66 4.08 3.56 -4.32
C THR A 66 3.00 4.36 -5.04
N TYR A 67 2.48 5.42 -4.41
CA TYR A 67 1.36 6.16 -4.98
C TYR A 67 1.76 6.97 -6.20
N GLY A 68 0.92 6.95 -7.24
CA GLY A 68 1.15 7.70 -8.46
C GLY A 68 -0.09 7.77 -9.32
N ARG A 69 0.06 8.42 -10.48
CA ARG A 69 -0.97 8.53 -11.52
C ARG A 69 -0.61 7.72 -12.74
N ARG A 70 -1.54 6.88 -13.13
CA ARG A 70 -1.44 6.12 -14.37
C ARG A 70 -1.84 7.01 -15.54
N SER A 71 -1.06 6.99 -16.64
CA SER A 71 -1.47 7.66 -17.87
C SER A 71 -2.69 6.96 -18.49
N ALA A 72 -3.44 7.67 -19.34
CA ALA A 72 -4.64 7.12 -19.95
C ALA A 72 -4.37 5.85 -20.77
N ASP A 73 -3.21 5.77 -21.42
CA ASP A 73 -2.80 4.60 -22.20
C ASP A 73 -2.16 3.48 -21.35
N GLY A 74 -1.96 3.72 -20.06
CA GLY A 74 -1.37 2.74 -19.15
C GLY A 74 0.13 2.52 -19.29
N LYS A 75 0.81 3.28 -20.13
CA LYS A 75 2.25 3.10 -20.40
C LYS A 75 3.16 3.85 -19.45
N ARG A 76 2.62 4.84 -18.73
CA ARG A 76 3.39 5.65 -17.80
C ARG A 76 2.72 5.65 -16.44
N PHE A 77 3.55 5.66 -15.41
CA PHE A 77 3.10 5.81 -14.04
C PHE A 77 3.91 6.92 -13.40
N LYS A 78 3.26 8.05 -13.16
CA LYS A 78 3.92 9.26 -12.68
C LYS A 78 3.86 9.36 -11.17
N LYS A 79 5.02 9.51 -10.55
CA LYS A 79 5.15 9.76 -9.13
C LYS A 79 5.95 11.04 -8.93
N ASN A 80 5.42 11.96 -8.15
CA ASN A 80 6.14 13.15 -7.71
C ASN A 80 5.49 13.69 -6.44
N ASP A 81 6.11 14.69 -5.83
CA ASP A 81 5.66 15.26 -4.57
C ASP A 81 4.29 15.91 -4.68
N GLU A 82 4.01 16.58 -5.79
CA GLU A 82 2.71 17.22 -6.03
C GLU A 82 1.57 16.20 -6.07
N ILE A 83 1.75 15.11 -6.80
CA ILE A 83 0.76 14.03 -6.88
C ILE A 83 0.56 13.40 -5.51
N LEU A 84 1.63 13.16 -4.77
CA LEU A 84 1.57 12.59 -3.44
C LEU A 84 0.83 13.52 -2.47
N GLU A 85 1.13 14.82 -2.48
CA GLU A 85 0.48 15.80 -1.61
C GLU A 85 -1.02 15.87 -1.87
N GLU A 86 -1.45 15.85 -3.13
CA GLU A 86 -2.87 15.83 -3.48
C GLU A 86 -3.59 14.64 -2.85
N PHE A 87 -2.96 13.46 -2.87
CA PHE A 87 -3.51 12.27 -2.23
C PHE A 87 -3.56 12.40 -0.71
N LEU A 88 -2.46 12.81 -0.09
CA LEU A 88 -2.37 12.93 1.36
C LEU A 88 -3.34 13.97 1.94
N GLU A 89 -3.69 14.97 1.15
CA GLU A 89 -4.65 16.02 1.54
C GLU A 89 -6.10 15.62 1.26
N SER A 90 -6.34 14.50 0.56
CA SER A 90 -7.69 14.08 0.20
C SER A 90 -8.32 13.19 1.26
N PRO A 91 -9.68 13.19 1.38
CA PRO A 91 -10.36 12.25 2.25
C PRO A 91 -10.16 10.78 1.86
N ALA A 92 -9.81 10.51 0.60
CA ALA A 92 -9.49 9.17 0.13
C ALA A 92 -8.34 8.54 0.91
N TYR A 93 -7.33 9.33 1.27
CA TYR A 93 -6.18 8.87 2.04
C TYR A 93 -6.61 8.28 3.39
N ASP A 94 -7.47 9.00 4.12
CA ASP A 94 -7.99 8.54 5.40
C ASP A 94 -8.73 7.21 5.25
N GLU A 95 -9.56 7.10 4.24
CA GLU A 95 -10.34 5.89 3.99
C GLU A 95 -9.45 4.69 3.69
N VAL A 96 -8.41 4.88 2.89
CA VAL A 96 -7.43 3.81 2.60
C VAL A 96 -6.73 3.36 3.88
N ILE A 97 -6.25 4.29 4.69
CA ILE A 97 -5.57 3.97 5.97
C ILE A 97 -6.50 3.17 6.88
N PHE A 98 -7.73 3.64 7.08
CA PHE A 98 -8.68 2.94 7.95
C PHE A 98 -9.03 1.55 7.43
N ASN A 99 -9.23 1.42 6.13
CA ASN A 99 -9.54 0.12 5.53
C ASN A 99 -8.40 -0.87 5.71
N LEU A 100 -7.17 -0.45 5.50
CA LEU A 100 -6.00 -1.31 5.65
C LEU A 100 -5.74 -1.69 7.11
N LEU A 101 -5.99 -0.76 8.04
CA LEU A 101 -5.85 -1.05 9.48
C LEU A 101 -6.90 -2.03 9.98
N ASN A 102 -8.12 -1.96 9.46
CA ASN A 102 -9.24 -2.76 9.94
C ASN A 102 -9.41 -4.09 9.21
N ASN A 103 -8.74 -4.27 8.07
CA ASN A 103 -8.88 -5.46 7.23
C ASN A 103 -7.52 -6.06 6.90
N PRO A 104 -7.00 -6.97 7.74
CA PRO A 104 -5.69 -7.60 7.49
C PRO A 104 -5.59 -8.27 6.11
N ASP A 105 -6.69 -8.83 5.61
CA ASP A 105 -6.72 -9.45 4.28
C ASP A 105 -6.50 -8.43 3.16
N GLU A 106 -7.13 -7.25 3.28
CA GLU A 106 -6.92 -6.16 2.32
C GLU A 106 -5.50 -5.62 2.39
N ALA A 107 -4.96 -5.49 3.59
CA ALA A 107 -3.57 -5.06 3.78
C ALA A 107 -2.60 -6.03 3.11
N ALA A 108 -2.81 -7.34 3.26
CA ALA A 108 -1.99 -8.35 2.62
C ALA A 108 -2.10 -8.27 1.09
N LYS A 109 -3.31 -8.12 0.56
CA LYS A 109 -3.53 -7.95 -0.89
C LYS A 109 -2.83 -6.70 -1.43
N PHE A 110 -2.88 -5.62 -0.68
CA PHE A 110 -2.19 -4.39 -1.04
C PHE A 110 -0.67 -4.61 -1.12
N MET A 111 -0.08 -5.23 -0.10
CA MET A 111 1.36 -5.48 -0.05
C MET A 111 1.82 -6.39 -1.18
N VAL A 112 1.03 -7.39 -1.55
CA VAL A 112 1.32 -8.24 -2.70
C VAL A 112 1.15 -7.47 -4.01
N GLY A 113 0.06 -6.71 -4.12
CA GLY A 113 -0.31 -6.01 -5.36
C GLY A 113 0.66 -4.91 -5.78
N ILE A 114 1.32 -4.25 -4.83
CA ILE A 114 2.30 -3.21 -5.15
C ILE A 114 3.64 -3.77 -5.64
N MET A 115 3.90 -5.05 -5.40
CA MET A 115 5.16 -5.69 -5.81
C MET A 115 5.22 -5.84 -7.33
N PRO A 116 6.43 -5.89 -7.92
CA PRO A 116 6.58 -6.21 -9.34
C PRO A 116 5.89 -7.53 -9.69
N HIS A 117 5.34 -7.60 -10.89
CA HIS A 117 4.57 -8.75 -11.36
C HIS A 117 5.25 -10.09 -11.06
N ASP A 118 6.56 -10.20 -11.36
CA ASP A 118 7.30 -11.46 -11.20
C ASP A 118 7.54 -11.85 -9.74
N SER A 119 7.36 -10.91 -8.82
CA SER A 119 7.59 -11.13 -7.38
C SER A 119 6.31 -11.42 -6.60
N ARG A 120 5.13 -11.26 -7.21
CA ARG A 120 3.85 -11.33 -6.50
C ARG A 120 3.54 -12.70 -5.93
N ALA A 121 3.82 -13.76 -6.67
CA ALA A 121 3.56 -15.11 -6.18
C ALA A 121 4.41 -15.44 -4.95
N ALA A 122 5.70 -15.10 -4.99
CA ALA A 122 6.59 -15.31 -3.85
C ALA A 122 6.19 -14.44 -2.65
N ALA A 123 5.79 -13.19 -2.91
CA ALA A 123 5.32 -12.27 -1.87
C ALA A 123 4.05 -12.80 -1.18
N ALA A 124 3.09 -13.28 -1.95
CA ALA A 124 1.85 -13.84 -1.42
C ALA A 124 2.14 -15.05 -0.53
N LYS A 125 3.01 -15.94 -0.99
CA LYS A 125 3.39 -17.11 -0.22
C LYS A 125 4.12 -16.76 1.08
N ALA A 126 5.04 -15.81 1.02
CA ALA A 126 5.81 -15.37 2.18
C ALA A 126 4.88 -14.79 3.26
N ILE A 127 3.94 -13.93 2.88
CA ILE A 127 2.98 -13.35 3.81
C ILE A 127 2.05 -14.44 4.39
N GLU A 128 1.54 -15.34 3.56
CA GLU A 128 0.67 -16.42 4.00
C GLU A 128 1.36 -17.33 5.01
N ASP A 129 2.58 -17.78 4.71
CA ASP A 129 3.35 -18.68 5.57
C ASP A 129 3.64 -18.03 6.93
N GLU A 130 4.00 -16.75 6.95
CA GLU A 130 4.28 -16.03 8.17
C GLU A 130 3.04 -15.79 9.02
N LEU A 131 1.90 -15.52 8.42
CA LEU A 131 0.64 -15.38 9.14
C LEU A 131 0.19 -16.71 9.74
N LYS A 132 0.37 -17.82 9.04
CA LYS A 132 0.08 -19.16 9.57
C LYS A 132 0.99 -19.49 10.76
N ASN A 133 2.27 -19.16 10.68
CA ASN A 133 3.22 -19.38 11.76
C ASN A 133 2.87 -18.55 13.01
N ALA A 134 2.31 -17.36 12.81
CA ALA A 134 1.89 -16.50 13.92
C ALA A 134 0.64 -17.01 14.63
N GLU A 135 -0.21 -17.80 13.94
CA GLU A 135 -1.43 -18.39 14.49
C GLU A 135 -1.18 -19.74 15.21
N ALA A 136 -0.02 -20.31 14.98
CA ALA A 136 0.33 -21.62 15.56
C ALA A 136 0.90 -21.47 17.01
#